data_3e5f96116d95725228ea00648a7d6fcc
#
_entry.id   3e5f96116d95725228ea00648a7d6fcc
#
_cell.length_a   1.000
_cell.length_b   1.000
_cell.length_c   1.000
_cell.angle_alpha   90.00
_cell.angle_beta   90.00
_cell.angle_gamma   90.00
#
_symmetry.space_group_name_H-M   'P 1'
#
loop_
_entity.id
_entity.type
_entity.pdbx_description
1 polymer ?
#
loop_
_entity_poly.entity_id
_entity_poly.type
_entity_poly.pdbx_seq_one_letter_code
_entity_poly.pdbx_strand_id
1 'polypeptide(L)'
;GEIGLMDLAMAFAEATKDESMCITGRPLGWPSNANVIEHPHDFLGHTGGGGLGAGPSIAVGAALALREIKSERKTVAILGDGDYMMGLTAIWNAATLKLPMLFLIANNHSYYNDENHQIKVAEKRDRPVERAPIGQRMEDPAPDLAALARAQGLEGEGPITDLADLPAAL
;
A
#
# COMPACT_ATOMS: atom_id res chain seq x y z
N GLY A 1 -16.93 -12.12 -2.60
CA GLY A 1 -15.83 -12.87 -3.23
C GLY A 1 -14.48 -12.33 -2.81
N GLU A 2 -13.41 -13.08 -3.00
CA GLU A 2 -12.06 -12.64 -2.68
C GLU A 2 -11.68 -11.40 -3.51
N ILE A 3 -11.04 -10.41 -2.86
CA ILE A 3 -10.64 -9.16 -3.51
C ILE A 3 -9.26 -9.33 -4.13
N GLY A 4 -9.20 -9.27 -5.47
CA GLY A 4 -7.94 -9.22 -6.19
C GLY A 4 -7.41 -7.78 -6.32
N LEU A 5 -6.14 -7.66 -6.69
CA LEU A 5 -5.50 -6.34 -6.88
C LEU A 5 -6.18 -5.51 -7.99
N MET A 6 -6.73 -6.17 -9.02
CA MET A 6 -7.49 -5.52 -10.07
C MET A 6 -8.82 -4.95 -9.52
N ASP A 7 -9.53 -5.72 -8.68
CA ASP A 7 -10.79 -5.29 -8.10
C ASP A 7 -10.58 -4.07 -7.20
N LEU A 8 -9.54 -4.11 -6.36
CA LEU A 8 -9.15 -2.98 -5.52
C LEU A 8 -8.82 -1.74 -6.37
N ALA A 9 -8.06 -1.92 -7.44
CA ALA A 9 -7.65 -0.80 -8.31
C ALA A 9 -8.83 -0.16 -9.03
N MET A 10 -9.78 -0.97 -9.50
CA MET A 10 -10.99 -0.47 -10.18
C MET A 10 -11.94 0.22 -9.20
N ALA A 11 -12.15 -0.34 -8.02
CA ALA A 11 -12.97 0.29 -6.98
C ALA A 11 -12.36 1.62 -6.52
N PHE A 12 -11.06 1.65 -6.29
CA PHE A 12 -10.34 2.88 -5.94
C PHE A 12 -10.44 3.94 -7.04
N ALA A 13 -10.26 3.56 -8.31
CA ALA A 13 -10.36 4.48 -9.43
C ALA A 13 -11.77 5.08 -9.55
N GLU A 14 -12.82 4.26 -9.36
CA GLU A 14 -14.20 4.76 -9.38
C GLU A 14 -14.52 5.68 -8.20
N ALA A 15 -14.08 5.31 -6.98
CA ALA A 15 -14.30 6.12 -5.78
C ALA A 15 -13.59 7.49 -5.84
N THR A 16 -12.53 7.60 -6.63
CA THR A 16 -11.65 8.78 -6.67
C THR A 16 -11.63 9.51 -8.00
N LYS A 17 -12.55 9.17 -8.92
CA LYS A 17 -12.58 9.72 -10.30
C LYS A 17 -12.72 11.24 -10.39
N ASP A 18 -13.39 11.84 -9.41
CA ASP A 18 -13.63 13.28 -9.34
C ASP A 18 -12.70 13.99 -8.35
N GLU A 19 -11.70 13.27 -7.81
CA GLU A 19 -10.79 13.77 -6.79
C GLU A 19 -9.42 14.11 -7.35
N SER A 20 -8.87 15.23 -6.92
CA SER A 20 -7.48 15.58 -7.21
C SER A 20 -6.55 14.90 -6.21
N MET A 21 -5.72 13.98 -6.69
CA MET A 21 -4.88 13.14 -5.83
C MET A 21 -3.40 13.24 -6.17
N CYS A 22 -2.58 12.89 -5.18
CA CYS A 22 -1.17 12.56 -5.33
C CYS A 22 -0.95 11.13 -4.84
N ILE A 23 -0.76 10.20 -5.77
CA ILE A 23 -0.48 8.81 -5.45
C ILE A 23 1.03 8.64 -5.21
N THR A 24 1.42 8.11 -4.06
CA THR A 24 2.82 8.00 -3.62
C THR A 24 3.33 6.57 -3.57
N GLY A 25 2.80 5.71 -4.30
CA GLY A 25 3.23 4.32 -4.38
C GLY A 25 2.16 3.46 -4.99
N ARG A 26 2.57 2.35 -5.53
CA ARG A 26 1.68 1.31 -6.05
C ARG A 26 2.36 -0.03 -5.81
N PRO A 27 1.65 -1.04 -5.28
CA PRO A 27 2.22 -2.36 -5.12
C PRO A 27 2.53 -2.99 -6.49
N LEU A 28 3.44 -3.94 -6.52
CA LEU A 28 3.75 -4.68 -7.73
C LEU A 28 2.48 -5.33 -8.30
N GLY A 29 2.29 -5.21 -9.61
CA GLY A 29 1.08 -5.72 -10.28
C GLY A 29 -0.11 -4.76 -10.28
N TRP A 30 -0.01 -3.56 -9.68
CA TRP A 30 -1.05 -2.55 -9.83
C TRP A 30 -1.29 -2.21 -11.31
N PRO A 31 -2.54 -2.20 -11.80
CA PRO A 31 -2.84 -1.89 -13.19
C PRO A 31 -2.37 -0.48 -13.55
N SER A 32 -1.51 -0.36 -14.55
CA SER A 32 -0.90 0.93 -14.92
C SER A 32 -1.91 1.97 -15.41
N ASN A 33 -3.05 1.51 -15.92
CA ASN A 33 -4.14 2.33 -16.47
C ASN A 33 -5.31 2.55 -15.48
N ALA A 34 -5.21 2.06 -14.25
CA ALA A 34 -6.29 2.23 -13.27
C ALA A 34 -6.48 3.69 -12.84
N ASN A 35 -5.43 4.50 -12.90
CA ASN A 35 -5.50 5.90 -12.52
C ASN A 35 -4.99 6.78 -13.65
N VAL A 36 -5.72 7.85 -13.93
CA VAL A 36 -5.31 8.88 -14.88
C VAL A 36 -4.23 9.75 -14.23
N ILE A 37 -3.12 9.96 -14.92
CA ILE A 37 -1.98 10.80 -14.49
C ILE A 37 -1.76 11.85 -15.55
N GLU A 38 -2.14 13.09 -15.26
CA GLU A 38 -2.06 14.22 -16.19
C GLU A 38 -1.08 15.31 -15.74
N HIS A 39 -0.75 15.32 -14.43
CA HIS A 39 0.13 16.31 -13.84
C HIS A 39 1.28 15.63 -13.07
N PRO A 40 2.49 16.23 -13.02
CA PRO A 40 3.63 15.63 -12.28
C PRO A 40 3.36 15.33 -10.79
N HIS A 41 2.43 16.06 -10.16
CA HIS A 41 2.06 15.80 -8.77
C HIS A 41 0.93 14.78 -8.60
N ASP A 42 0.40 14.18 -9.66
CA ASP A 42 -0.62 13.12 -9.54
C ASP A 42 0.01 11.79 -9.14
N PHE A 43 1.30 11.59 -9.48
CA PHE A 43 2.05 10.40 -9.11
C PHE A 43 3.52 10.71 -8.85
N LEU A 44 3.98 10.45 -7.63
CA LEU A 44 5.38 10.69 -7.25
C LEU A 44 6.32 9.49 -7.47
N GLY A 45 5.77 8.39 -8.00
CA GLY A 45 6.56 7.23 -8.38
C GLY A 45 7.03 6.36 -7.21
N HIS A 46 7.99 5.48 -7.53
CA HIS A 46 8.62 4.59 -6.57
C HIS A 46 9.98 5.10 -6.14
N THR A 47 10.44 4.65 -4.99
CA THR A 47 11.85 4.69 -4.63
C THR A 47 12.63 3.87 -5.65
N GLY A 48 13.63 4.45 -6.28
CA GLY A 48 14.41 3.77 -7.32
C GLY A 48 15.15 2.50 -6.90
N GLY A 49 15.14 2.15 -5.61
CA GLY A 49 15.82 0.99 -5.05
C GLY A 49 14.90 -0.18 -4.66
N GLY A 50 13.57 -0.02 -4.74
CA GLY A 50 12.61 -1.07 -4.36
C GLY A 50 12.68 -1.52 -2.91
N GLY A 51 13.27 -0.71 -2.01
CA GLY A 51 13.39 -1.02 -0.59
C GLY A 51 12.05 -0.93 0.13
N LEU A 52 11.61 -2.02 0.78
CA LEU A 52 10.43 -2.04 1.62
C LEU A 52 10.60 -1.15 2.86
N GLY A 53 9.49 -0.61 3.34
CA GLY A 53 9.42 0.29 4.49
C GLY A 53 9.60 1.77 4.17
N ALA A 54 9.93 2.12 2.93
CA ALA A 54 10.06 3.50 2.51
C ALA A 54 8.71 4.14 2.14
N GLY A 55 7.72 3.34 1.71
CA GLY A 55 6.43 3.81 1.23
C GLY A 55 5.70 4.73 2.20
N PRO A 56 5.48 4.35 3.46
CA PRO A 56 4.83 5.21 4.44
C PRO A 56 5.55 6.55 4.66
N SER A 57 6.88 6.52 4.74
CA SER A 57 7.69 7.73 4.96
C SER A 57 7.64 8.69 3.77
N ILE A 58 7.69 8.16 2.53
CA ILE A 58 7.57 8.95 1.32
C ILE A 58 6.19 9.61 1.26
N ALA A 59 5.14 8.87 1.59
CA ALA A 59 3.78 9.38 1.59
C ALA A 59 3.61 10.54 2.58
N VAL A 60 4.13 10.39 3.80
CA VAL A 60 4.12 11.45 4.81
C VAL A 60 4.89 12.69 4.32
N GLY A 61 6.06 12.47 3.74
CA GLY A 61 6.87 13.56 3.16
C GLY A 61 6.14 14.29 2.02
N ALA A 62 5.48 13.54 1.14
CA ALA A 62 4.67 14.08 0.04
C ALA A 62 3.48 14.91 0.56
N ALA A 63 2.73 14.37 1.53
CA ALA A 63 1.60 15.08 2.14
C ALA A 63 2.05 16.39 2.80
N LEU A 64 3.19 16.36 3.49
CA LEU A 64 3.78 17.55 4.09
C LEU A 64 4.17 18.59 3.02
N ALA A 65 4.85 18.16 1.97
CA ALA A 65 5.26 19.05 0.86
C ALA A 65 4.05 19.68 0.16
N LEU A 66 3.01 18.88 -0.13
CA LEU A 66 1.78 19.38 -0.74
C LEU A 66 1.08 20.39 0.15
N ARG A 67 1.05 20.20 1.45
CA ARG A 67 0.53 21.16 2.43
C ARG A 67 1.32 22.48 2.41
N GLU A 68 2.65 22.40 2.36
CA GLU A 68 3.52 23.59 2.34
C GLU A 68 3.31 24.44 1.07
N ILE A 69 3.10 23.80 -0.08
CA ILE A 69 2.79 24.50 -1.35
C ILE A 69 1.29 24.81 -1.51
N LYS A 70 0.48 24.54 -0.48
CA LYS A 70 -0.98 24.78 -0.47
C LYS A 70 -1.70 24.07 -1.64
N SER A 71 -1.27 22.87 -1.97
CA SER A 71 -1.94 22.04 -2.96
C SER A 71 -3.24 21.46 -2.36
N GLU A 72 -4.27 21.40 -3.18
CA GLU A 72 -5.56 20.76 -2.79
C GLU A 72 -5.56 19.24 -3.01
N ARG A 73 -4.46 18.68 -3.53
CA ARG A 73 -4.35 17.24 -3.78
C ARG A 73 -4.36 16.44 -2.48
N LYS A 74 -5.20 15.42 -2.44
CA LYS A 74 -5.21 14.42 -1.37
C LYS A 74 -4.08 13.43 -1.58
N THR A 75 -3.27 13.18 -0.58
CA THR A 75 -2.18 12.19 -0.69
C THR A 75 -2.71 10.80 -0.42
N VAL A 76 -2.43 9.87 -1.33
CA VAL A 76 -2.79 8.46 -1.18
C VAL A 76 -1.56 7.59 -1.36
N ALA A 77 -1.26 6.78 -0.36
CA ALA A 77 -0.23 5.74 -0.42
C ALA A 77 -0.89 4.38 -0.65
N ILE A 78 -0.67 3.77 -1.80
CA ILE A 78 -1.14 2.41 -2.08
C ILE A 78 0.02 1.47 -1.85
N LEU A 79 -0.04 0.68 -0.78
CA LEU A 79 1.09 -0.09 -0.28
C LEU A 79 0.75 -1.57 -0.16
N GLY A 80 1.75 -2.44 -0.23
CA GLY A 80 1.64 -3.80 0.26
C GLY A 80 1.76 -3.84 1.79
N ASP A 81 1.26 -4.88 2.40
CA ASP A 81 1.32 -5.15 3.84
C ASP A 81 2.75 -5.15 4.38
N GLY A 82 3.70 -5.75 3.65
CA GLY A 82 5.11 -5.77 4.03
C GLY A 82 5.76 -4.38 4.06
N ASP A 83 5.48 -3.53 3.07
CA ASP A 83 5.98 -2.15 3.03
C ASP A 83 5.39 -1.31 4.17
N TYR A 84 4.09 -1.47 4.42
CA TYR A 84 3.39 -0.84 5.53
C TYR A 84 3.98 -1.24 6.89
N MET A 85 4.16 -2.54 7.13
CA MET A 85 4.71 -3.07 8.39
C MET A 85 6.14 -2.58 8.66
N MET A 86 6.98 -2.56 7.65
CA MET A 86 8.37 -2.10 7.80
C MET A 86 8.48 -0.58 8.01
N GLY A 87 7.51 0.21 7.49
CA GLY A 87 7.48 1.65 7.63
C GLY A 87 6.49 2.19 8.67
N LEU A 88 5.94 1.34 9.51
CA LEU A 88 4.83 1.63 10.42
C LEU A 88 5.01 2.88 11.28
N THR A 89 6.21 3.16 11.76
CA THR A 89 6.48 4.32 12.62
C THR A 89 6.29 5.66 11.93
N ALA A 90 6.33 5.71 10.59
CA ALA A 90 6.07 6.94 9.83
C ALA A 90 4.61 7.41 9.95
N ILE A 91 3.68 6.48 10.20
CA ILE A 91 2.24 6.76 10.33
C ILE A 91 1.95 7.67 11.52
N TRP A 92 2.68 7.50 12.61
CA TRP A 92 2.61 8.38 13.77
C TRP A 92 2.89 9.85 13.40
N ASN A 93 3.81 10.10 12.47
CA ASN A 93 4.08 11.46 11.98
C ASN A 93 2.88 12.03 11.20
N ALA A 94 2.18 11.22 10.42
CA ALA A 94 0.96 11.65 9.74
C ALA A 94 -0.11 12.09 10.75
N ALA A 95 -0.32 11.30 11.81
CA ALA A 95 -1.24 11.62 12.90
C ALA A 95 -0.83 12.90 13.64
N THR A 96 0.44 12.99 14.06
CA THR A 96 0.97 14.13 14.81
C THR A 96 0.87 15.43 14.02
N LEU A 97 1.16 15.38 12.72
CA LEU A 97 1.12 16.53 11.83
C LEU A 97 -0.29 16.79 11.27
N LYS A 98 -1.27 15.94 11.59
CA LYS A 98 -2.66 16.01 11.10
C LYS A 98 -2.71 16.16 9.57
N LEU A 99 -1.97 15.30 8.88
CA LEU A 99 -1.91 15.34 7.42
C LEU A 99 -3.17 14.68 6.82
N PRO A 100 -3.84 15.35 5.86
CA PRO A 100 -4.98 14.77 5.14
C PRO A 100 -4.47 13.75 4.12
N MET A 101 -4.40 12.48 4.50
CA MET A 101 -3.88 11.43 3.64
C MET A 101 -4.53 10.08 3.92
N LEU A 102 -4.48 9.19 2.93
CA LEU A 102 -4.97 7.83 3.01
C LEU A 102 -3.82 6.84 2.81
N PHE A 103 -3.78 5.82 3.65
CA PHE A 103 -2.98 4.61 3.42
C PHE A 103 -3.93 3.48 3.01
N LEU A 104 -3.87 3.07 1.75
CA LEU A 104 -4.62 1.94 1.20
C LEU A 104 -3.70 0.73 1.13
N ILE A 105 -3.99 -0.31 1.92
CA ILE A 105 -3.11 -1.45 2.08
C ILE A 105 -3.68 -2.67 1.34
N ALA A 106 -2.97 -3.09 0.28
CA ALA A 106 -3.23 -4.35 -0.40
C ALA A 106 -2.57 -5.48 0.40
N ASN A 107 -3.37 -6.14 1.25
CA ASN A 107 -2.89 -7.15 2.19
C ASN A 107 -3.01 -8.55 1.59
N ASN A 108 -1.88 -9.18 1.28
CA ASN A 108 -1.80 -10.57 0.83
C ASN A 108 -1.10 -11.49 1.83
N HIS A 109 -0.82 -10.98 3.03
CA HIS A 109 -0.15 -11.68 4.13
C HIS A 109 1.22 -12.26 3.76
N SER A 110 1.93 -11.66 2.78
CA SER A 110 3.23 -12.17 2.34
C SER A 110 4.12 -11.08 1.73
N TYR A 111 5.41 -11.20 1.94
CA TYR A 111 6.43 -10.64 1.04
C TYR A 111 6.45 -11.42 -0.27
N TYR A 112 5.32 -11.39 -0.98
CA TYR A 112 4.98 -12.30 -2.07
C TYR A 112 5.97 -12.26 -3.24
N ASN A 113 6.53 -11.09 -3.56
CA ASN A 113 7.55 -10.98 -4.58
C ASN A 113 8.81 -11.78 -4.23
N ASP A 114 9.22 -11.74 -2.97
CA ASP A 114 10.41 -12.46 -2.48
C ASP A 114 10.13 -13.96 -2.36
N GLU A 115 8.93 -14.33 -1.91
CA GLU A 115 8.49 -15.74 -1.91
C GLU A 115 8.56 -16.33 -3.33
N ASN A 116 7.98 -15.65 -4.32
CA ASN A 116 8.04 -16.05 -5.72
C ASN A 116 9.47 -16.09 -6.29
N HIS A 117 10.31 -15.14 -5.90
CA HIS A 117 11.69 -15.12 -6.31
C HIS A 117 12.45 -16.34 -5.76
N GLN A 118 12.23 -16.69 -4.50
CA GLN A 118 12.82 -17.89 -3.89
C GLN A 118 12.36 -19.16 -4.57
N ILE A 119 11.06 -19.29 -4.91
CA ILE A 119 10.53 -20.41 -5.68
C ILE A 119 11.26 -20.56 -7.02
N LYS A 120 11.28 -19.49 -7.81
CA LYS A 120 11.95 -19.48 -9.12
C LYS A 120 13.44 -19.84 -9.05
N VAL A 121 14.15 -19.35 -8.02
CA VAL A 121 15.56 -19.67 -7.82
C VAL A 121 15.76 -21.12 -7.39
N ALA A 122 14.89 -21.66 -6.54
CA ALA A 122 14.93 -23.06 -6.12
C ALA A 122 14.70 -23.98 -7.32
N GLU A 123 13.64 -23.75 -8.10
CA GLU A 123 13.35 -24.50 -9.33
C GLU A 123 14.53 -24.48 -10.31
N LYS A 124 15.09 -23.29 -10.60
CA LYS A 124 16.25 -23.16 -11.49
C LYS A 124 17.49 -23.93 -11.01
N ARG A 125 17.56 -24.21 -9.72
CA ARG A 125 18.69 -24.93 -9.08
C ARG A 125 18.35 -26.36 -8.72
N ASP A 126 17.21 -26.87 -9.20
CA ASP A 126 16.70 -28.20 -8.88
C ASP A 126 16.67 -28.47 -7.36
N ARG A 127 16.14 -27.52 -6.61
CA ARG A 127 15.97 -27.57 -5.14
C ARG A 127 14.50 -27.59 -4.75
N PRO A 128 14.16 -28.18 -3.60
CA PRO A 128 12.81 -28.17 -3.06
C PRO A 128 12.30 -26.75 -2.82
N VAL A 129 11.02 -26.50 -3.12
CA VAL A 129 10.36 -25.18 -2.99
C VAL A 129 9.57 -25.00 -1.70
N GLU A 130 9.36 -26.08 -0.93
CA GLU A 130 8.46 -26.12 0.25
C GLU A 130 8.89 -25.14 1.35
N ARG A 131 10.14 -24.71 1.35
CA ARG A 131 10.67 -23.76 2.33
C ARG A 131 10.62 -22.30 1.88
N ALA A 132 10.19 -22.02 0.66
CA ALA A 132 10.11 -20.68 0.14
C ALA A 132 9.21 -19.74 0.98
N PRO A 133 8.08 -20.20 1.56
CA PRO A 133 7.23 -19.36 2.40
C PRO A 133 7.84 -18.98 3.76
N ILE A 134 8.87 -19.70 4.23
CA ILE A 134 9.45 -19.46 5.56
C ILE A 134 10.09 -18.07 5.62
N GLY A 135 9.61 -17.25 6.57
CA GLY A 135 10.06 -15.87 6.75
C GLY A 135 9.49 -14.89 5.72
N GLN A 136 8.64 -15.37 4.77
CA GLN A 136 7.96 -14.52 3.81
C GLN A 136 6.50 -14.26 4.18
N ARG A 137 5.83 -15.25 4.77
CA ARG A 137 4.42 -15.15 5.13
C ARG A 137 4.21 -14.53 6.50
N MET A 138 3.17 -13.70 6.61
CA MET A 138 2.74 -13.00 7.80
C MET A 138 1.36 -13.53 8.25
N GLU A 139 1.23 -14.84 8.39
CA GLU A 139 -0.05 -15.51 8.66
C GLU A 139 -0.20 -16.00 10.11
N ASP A 140 0.90 -16.29 10.80
CA ASP A 140 0.87 -16.85 12.15
C ASP A 140 1.90 -16.17 13.09
N PRO A 141 1.46 -15.18 13.88
CA PRO A 141 0.15 -14.52 13.81
C PRO A 141 0.04 -13.51 12.66
N ALA A 142 -1.13 -13.41 12.04
CA ALA A 142 -1.40 -12.33 11.08
C ALA A 142 -1.52 -10.98 11.81
N PRO A 143 -0.87 -9.90 11.30
CA PRO A 143 -0.99 -8.58 11.92
C PRO A 143 -2.36 -7.96 11.64
N ASP A 144 -2.96 -7.33 12.66
CA ASP A 144 -4.11 -6.44 12.46
C ASP A 144 -3.61 -5.05 12.03
N LEU A 145 -3.59 -4.82 10.71
CA LEU A 145 -3.04 -3.58 10.12
C LEU A 145 -3.88 -2.35 10.50
N ALA A 146 -5.20 -2.50 10.60
CA ALA A 146 -6.09 -1.43 11.02
C ALA A 146 -5.88 -1.06 12.50
N ALA A 147 -5.70 -2.05 13.38
CA ALA A 147 -5.37 -1.80 14.78
C ALA A 147 -4.01 -1.10 14.92
N LEU A 148 -3.04 -1.43 14.09
CA LEU A 148 -1.74 -0.76 14.08
C LEU A 148 -1.86 0.72 13.67
N ALA A 149 -2.72 1.07 12.71
CA ALA A 149 -3.02 2.46 12.36
C ALA A 149 -3.65 3.19 13.56
N ARG A 150 -4.64 2.59 14.19
CA ARG A 150 -5.30 3.16 15.39
C ARG A 150 -4.33 3.36 16.55
N ALA A 151 -3.42 2.42 16.77
CA ALA A 151 -2.38 2.54 17.80
C ALA A 151 -1.40 3.69 17.55
N GLN A 152 -1.23 4.12 16.29
CA GLN A 152 -0.42 5.27 15.89
C GLN A 152 -1.21 6.59 15.87
N GLY A 153 -2.51 6.56 16.19
CA GLY A 153 -3.35 7.76 16.27
C GLY A 153 -4.08 8.13 14.98
N LEU A 154 -4.14 7.25 13.99
CA LEU A 154 -4.97 7.39 12.80
C LEU A 154 -6.29 6.61 12.96
N GLU A 155 -7.26 6.94 12.14
CA GLU A 155 -8.38 6.05 11.89
C GLU A 155 -7.90 4.83 11.11
N GLY A 156 -8.50 3.67 11.35
CA GLY A 156 -8.14 2.44 10.66
C GLY A 156 -9.36 1.54 10.51
N GLU A 157 -9.64 1.15 9.28
CA GLU A 157 -10.72 0.25 8.90
C GLU A 157 -10.14 -0.98 8.20
N GLY A 158 -10.73 -2.12 8.47
CA GLY A 158 -10.33 -3.40 7.85
C GLY A 158 -10.12 -4.52 8.88
N PRO A 159 -9.84 -5.74 8.41
CA PRO A 159 -9.67 -6.07 6.98
C PRO A 159 -11.01 -6.04 6.22
N ILE A 160 -11.00 -5.48 5.01
CA ILE A 160 -12.11 -5.58 4.06
C ILE A 160 -11.86 -6.84 3.23
N THR A 161 -12.71 -7.84 3.35
CA THR A 161 -12.53 -9.15 2.73
C THR A 161 -13.59 -9.51 1.70
N ASP A 162 -14.70 -8.78 1.67
CA ASP A 162 -15.74 -8.96 0.66
C ASP A 162 -15.73 -7.80 -0.34
N LEU A 163 -15.76 -8.14 -1.63
CA LEU A 163 -15.80 -7.18 -2.72
C LEU A 163 -17.00 -6.23 -2.62
N ALA A 164 -18.13 -6.71 -2.07
CA ALA A 164 -19.34 -5.93 -1.91
C ALA A 164 -19.18 -4.76 -0.91
N ASP A 165 -18.28 -4.91 0.07
CA ASP A 165 -18.04 -3.91 1.12
C ASP A 165 -17.00 -2.86 0.69
N LEU A 166 -16.20 -3.16 -0.34
CA LEU A 166 -15.08 -2.33 -0.76
C LEU A 166 -15.50 -0.90 -1.19
N PRO A 167 -16.61 -0.68 -1.93
CA PRO A 167 -17.02 0.68 -2.30
C PRO A 167 -17.44 1.57 -1.11
N ALA A 168 -17.87 0.96 -0.01
CA ALA A 168 -18.27 1.70 1.19
C ALA A 168 -17.06 2.07 2.07
N ALA A 169 -15.95 1.35 1.92
CA ALA A 169 -14.71 1.56 2.66
C ALA A 169 -13.76 2.56 1.96
N LEU A 170 -14.03 2.90 0.68
CA LEU A 170 -13.28 3.84 -0.14
C LEU A 170 -13.98 5.17 -0.31
#